data_14d0948f06b7c6cd9f7ad4faf9be1da6
#
_entry.id   14d0948f06b7c6cd9f7ad4faf9be1da6
#
_cell.length_a   1.000
_cell.length_b   1.000
_cell.length_c   1.000
_cell.angle_alpha   90.00
_cell.angle_beta   90.00
_cell.angle_gamma   90.00
#
_symmetry.space_group_name_H-M   'P 1'
#
loop_
_entity.id
_entity.type
_entity.pdbx_description
1 polymer ?
#
loop_
_entity_poly.entity_id
_entity_poly.type
_entity_poly.pdbx_seq_one_letter_code
_entity_poly.pdbx_strand_id
1 'polypeptide(L)'
;MQKLPDEVCESILSMEKADLALCAALQESGELARYGYHPRMESLHKENSAKLSAILKTYGFPTLKNSDAGVTAAAWRIVQHSIGAPAFMRGCLRLFARYTYEEIPLKERAYLEDRIAFYERRPQRFGTQFDYTRKGVMAVWWLESREEAEALRRTAGLPSLKEVEEAFRNYPRVSLEEAAQMRKRQEEWLVKTGWCTPRDIERYDLRNGE
;
A
#
# COMPACT_ATOMS: atom_id res chain seq x y z
N MET A 1 -4.33 -13.91 -24.57
CA MET A 1 -5.27 -13.32 -23.60
C MET A 1 -6.15 -12.32 -24.34
N GLN A 2 -7.48 -12.31 -24.11
CA GLN A 2 -8.39 -11.40 -24.79
C GLN A 2 -8.18 -9.97 -24.26
N LYS A 3 -8.26 -8.95 -25.13
CA LYS A 3 -8.24 -7.55 -24.70
C LYS A 3 -9.42 -7.21 -23.80
N LEU A 4 -9.20 -6.34 -22.84
CA LEU A 4 -10.28 -5.80 -22.02
C LEU A 4 -11.23 -4.97 -22.89
N PRO A 5 -12.57 -5.03 -22.66
CA PRO A 5 -13.51 -4.12 -23.29
C PRO A 5 -13.20 -2.66 -22.96
N ASP A 6 -13.42 -1.75 -23.93
CA ASP A 6 -13.13 -0.33 -23.73
C ASP A 6 -13.92 0.25 -22.54
N GLU A 7 -15.17 -0.12 -22.37
CA GLU A 7 -16.00 0.28 -21.23
C GLU A 7 -15.42 -0.12 -19.86
N VAL A 8 -14.75 -1.27 -19.80
CA VAL A 8 -14.04 -1.73 -18.58
C VAL A 8 -12.80 -0.89 -18.34
N CYS A 9 -12.04 -0.57 -19.38
CA CYS A 9 -10.87 0.30 -19.31
C CYS A 9 -11.28 1.71 -18.83
N GLU A 10 -12.32 2.29 -19.41
CA GLU A 10 -12.87 3.59 -19.02
C GLU A 10 -13.35 3.61 -17.56
N SER A 11 -13.99 2.53 -17.11
CA SER A 11 -14.43 2.38 -15.72
C SER A 11 -13.25 2.41 -14.74
N ILE A 12 -12.15 1.70 -15.06
CA ILE A 12 -10.94 1.68 -14.23
C ILE A 12 -10.30 3.07 -14.16
N LEU A 13 -10.14 3.74 -15.29
CA LEU A 13 -9.58 5.09 -15.37
C LEU A 13 -10.46 6.11 -14.62
N SER A 14 -11.78 5.97 -14.69
CA SER A 14 -12.71 6.82 -13.96
C SER A 14 -12.60 6.66 -12.44
N MET A 15 -12.43 5.42 -11.95
CA MET A 15 -12.19 5.14 -10.53
C MET A 15 -10.89 5.80 -10.03
N GLU A 16 -9.81 5.69 -10.78
CA GLU A 16 -8.53 6.34 -10.45
C GLU A 16 -8.67 7.86 -10.46
N LYS A 17 -9.30 8.43 -11.47
CA LYS A 17 -9.52 9.88 -11.58
C LYS A 17 -10.29 10.43 -10.38
N ALA A 18 -11.33 9.73 -9.94
CA ALA A 18 -12.12 10.12 -8.76
C ALA A 18 -11.27 10.08 -7.47
N ASP A 19 -10.43 9.06 -7.31
CA ASP A 19 -9.52 8.89 -6.18
C ASP A 19 -8.49 10.03 -6.12
N LEU A 20 -7.80 10.30 -7.23
CA LEU A 20 -6.82 11.37 -7.31
C LEU A 20 -7.44 12.76 -7.07
N ALA A 21 -8.63 13.01 -7.61
CA ALA A 21 -9.35 14.26 -7.41
C ALA A 21 -9.74 14.45 -5.94
N LEU A 22 -10.23 13.41 -5.27
CA LEU A 22 -10.54 13.48 -3.84
C LEU A 22 -9.29 13.71 -2.99
N CYS A 23 -8.20 13.01 -3.29
CA CYS A 23 -6.91 13.19 -2.60
C CYS A 23 -6.42 14.63 -2.71
N ALA A 24 -6.43 15.20 -3.93
CA ALA A 24 -6.02 16.59 -4.17
C ALA A 24 -6.89 17.59 -3.39
N ALA A 25 -8.22 17.43 -3.42
CA ALA A 25 -9.14 18.30 -2.70
C ALA A 25 -8.93 18.25 -1.17
N LEU A 26 -8.69 17.08 -0.60
CA LEU A 26 -8.43 16.92 0.84
C LEU A 26 -7.04 17.43 1.24
N GLN A 27 -6.08 17.37 0.34
CA GLN A 27 -4.76 17.98 0.56
C GLN A 27 -4.83 19.50 0.53
N GLU A 28 -5.53 20.08 -0.43
CA GLU A 28 -5.72 21.53 -0.58
C GLU A 28 -6.48 22.13 0.62
N SER A 29 -7.50 21.43 1.12
CA SER A 29 -8.25 21.86 2.33
C SER A 29 -7.48 21.66 3.64
N GLY A 30 -6.35 20.96 3.62
CA GLY A 30 -5.58 20.57 4.80
C GLY A 30 -6.26 19.48 5.67
N GLU A 31 -7.38 18.90 5.21
CA GLU A 31 -8.08 17.85 5.93
C GLU A 31 -7.28 16.55 5.97
N LEU A 32 -6.52 16.25 4.90
CA LEU A 32 -5.74 15.02 4.80
C LEU A 32 -4.74 14.87 5.96
N ALA A 33 -4.11 15.96 6.40
CA ALA A 33 -3.15 15.95 7.49
C ALA A 33 -3.76 15.67 8.89
N ARG A 34 -5.08 15.83 9.04
CA ARG A 34 -5.78 15.65 10.32
C ARG A 34 -6.17 14.20 10.60
N TYR A 35 -6.21 13.37 9.57
CA TYR A 35 -6.68 11.98 9.64
C TYR A 35 -5.56 11.03 9.22
N GLY A 36 -5.44 9.91 9.89
CA GLY A 36 -4.56 8.83 9.43
C GLY A 36 -5.09 8.19 8.14
N TYR A 37 -6.40 7.97 8.07
CA TYR A 37 -7.13 7.56 6.86
C TYR A 37 -8.46 8.31 6.82
N HIS A 38 -8.61 9.22 5.87
CA HIS A 38 -9.76 10.12 5.83
C HIS A 38 -11.04 9.34 5.49
N PRO A 39 -12.18 9.54 6.22
CA PRO A 39 -13.40 8.74 6.02
C PRO A 39 -13.97 8.77 4.60
N ARG A 40 -13.87 9.91 3.90
CA ARG A 40 -14.29 10.03 2.50
C ARG A 40 -13.42 9.19 1.57
N MET A 41 -12.09 9.16 1.81
CA MET A 41 -11.18 8.29 1.06
C MET A 41 -11.47 6.82 1.36
N GLU A 42 -11.69 6.46 2.62
CA GLU A 42 -12.05 5.09 2.99
C GLU A 42 -13.30 4.61 2.26
N SER A 43 -14.35 5.45 2.21
CA SER A 43 -15.59 5.13 1.50
C SER A 43 -15.34 4.91 0.01
N LEU A 44 -14.66 5.86 -0.65
CA LEU A 44 -14.33 5.77 -2.09
C LEU A 44 -13.46 4.55 -2.41
N HIS A 45 -12.43 4.30 -1.59
CA HIS A 45 -11.53 3.17 -1.82
C HIS A 45 -12.23 1.82 -1.62
N LYS A 46 -13.17 1.71 -0.67
CA LYS A 46 -14.02 0.52 -0.52
C LYS A 46 -14.94 0.30 -1.72
N GLU A 47 -15.54 1.36 -2.24
CA GLU A 47 -16.36 1.29 -3.46
C GLU A 47 -15.52 0.87 -4.67
N ASN A 48 -14.36 1.52 -4.88
CA ASN A 48 -13.44 1.18 -5.96
C ASN A 48 -12.93 -0.27 -5.86
N SER A 49 -12.59 -0.74 -4.66
CA SER A 49 -12.15 -2.11 -4.45
C SER A 49 -13.25 -3.13 -4.79
N ALA A 50 -14.51 -2.84 -4.48
CA ALA A 50 -15.64 -3.70 -4.81
C ALA A 50 -15.85 -3.77 -6.33
N LYS A 51 -15.85 -2.61 -7.02
CA LYS A 51 -15.96 -2.52 -8.48
C LYS A 51 -14.82 -3.24 -9.18
N LEU A 52 -13.57 -2.95 -8.78
CA LEU A 52 -12.41 -3.60 -9.36
C LEU A 52 -12.42 -5.11 -9.08
N SER A 53 -12.84 -5.56 -7.89
CA SER A 53 -12.98 -6.99 -7.58
C SER A 53 -13.93 -7.72 -8.54
N ALA A 54 -15.02 -7.08 -8.95
CA ALA A 54 -15.95 -7.65 -9.94
C ALA A 54 -15.28 -7.77 -11.32
N ILE A 55 -14.57 -6.73 -11.75
CA ILE A 55 -13.80 -6.75 -13.00
C ILE A 55 -12.75 -7.87 -12.98
N LEU A 56 -11.97 -7.98 -11.89
CA LEU A 56 -10.91 -8.99 -11.76
C LEU A 56 -11.44 -10.43 -11.80
N LYS A 57 -12.63 -10.67 -11.30
CA LYS A 57 -13.27 -12.00 -11.36
C LYS A 57 -13.62 -12.41 -12.79
N THR A 58 -14.02 -11.45 -13.62
CA THR A 58 -14.47 -11.71 -14.99
C THR A 58 -13.32 -11.71 -15.99
N TYR A 59 -12.41 -10.75 -15.86
CA TYR A 59 -11.40 -10.49 -16.89
C TYR A 59 -9.96 -10.76 -16.45
N GLY A 60 -9.72 -11.04 -15.17
CA GLY A 60 -8.37 -11.07 -14.59
C GLY A 60 -7.81 -9.66 -14.37
N PHE A 61 -6.53 -9.56 -14.00
CA PHE A 61 -5.88 -8.27 -13.76
C PHE A 61 -5.51 -7.60 -15.09
N PRO A 62 -5.74 -6.27 -15.23
CA PRO A 62 -5.26 -5.50 -16.38
C PRO A 62 -3.74 -5.52 -16.44
N THR A 63 -3.20 -6.02 -17.55
CA THR A 63 -1.76 -6.09 -17.81
C THR A 63 -1.45 -5.49 -19.16
N LEU A 64 -0.18 -5.23 -19.47
CA LEU A 64 0.24 -4.74 -20.78
C LEU A 64 -0.09 -5.68 -21.94
N LYS A 65 -0.50 -6.93 -21.65
CA LYS A 65 -0.94 -7.90 -22.68
C LYS A 65 -2.42 -7.79 -23.04
N ASN A 66 -3.26 -7.26 -22.14
CA ASN A 66 -4.70 -7.18 -22.36
C ASN A 66 -5.30 -5.77 -22.20
N SER A 67 -4.48 -4.79 -21.82
CA SER A 67 -4.84 -3.37 -21.72
C SER A 67 -3.65 -2.48 -22.05
N ASP A 68 -3.81 -1.18 -21.95
CA ASP A 68 -2.71 -0.22 -22.05
C ASP A 68 -2.03 0.04 -20.69
N ALA A 69 -0.90 0.75 -20.71
CA ALA A 69 -0.12 1.07 -19.54
C ALA A 69 -0.89 1.96 -18.53
N GLY A 70 -1.75 2.85 -19.01
CA GLY A 70 -2.57 3.73 -18.17
C GLY A 70 -3.58 2.93 -17.35
N VAL A 71 -4.31 2.03 -18.00
CA VAL A 71 -5.29 1.16 -17.33
C VAL A 71 -4.62 0.22 -16.33
N THR A 72 -3.46 -0.35 -16.71
CA THR A 72 -2.67 -1.20 -15.81
C THR A 72 -2.23 -0.45 -14.55
N ALA A 73 -1.70 0.76 -14.73
CA ALA A 73 -1.26 1.61 -13.62
C ALA A 73 -2.42 2.07 -12.73
N ALA A 74 -3.56 2.42 -13.33
CA ALA A 74 -4.77 2.81 -12.61
C ALA A 74 -5.31 1.65 -11.76
N ALA A 75 -5.43 0.46 -12.33
CA ALA A 75 -5.86 -0.72 -11.59
C ALA A 75 -4.92 -1.03 -10.41
N TRP A 76 -3.60 -0.96 -10.63
CA TRP A 76 -2.61 -1.15 -9.58
C TRP A 76 -2.75 -0.10 -8.47
N ARG A 77 -2.94 1.18 -8.81
CA ARG A 77 -3.14 2.26 -7.83
C ARG A 77 -4.38 2.03 -6.98
N ILE A 78 -5.50 1.61 -7.60
CA ILE A 78 -6.72 1.27 -6.88
C ILE A 78 -6.44 0.14 -5.87
N VAL A 79 -5.68 -0.91 -6.25
CA VAL A 79 -5.27 -1.96 -5.31
C VAL A 79 -4.46 -1.40 -4.15
N GLN A 80 -3.48 -0.53 -4.44
CA GLN A 80 -2.62 0.09 -3.42
C GLN A 80 -3.39 0.98 -2.44
N HIS A 81 -4.44 1.67 -2.90
CA HIS A 81 -5.25 2.55 -2.08
C HIS A 81 -6.37 1.81 -1.32
N SER A 82 -6.63 0.55 -1.65
CA SER A 82 -7.69 -0.27 -1.03
C SER A 82 -7.37 -0.73 0.39
N ILE A 83 -6.68 0.08 1.17
CA ILE A 83 -6.22 -0.26 2.52
C ILE A 83 -7.36 -0.54 3.51
N GLY A 84 -8.57 -0.03 3.27
CA GLY A 84 -9.77 -0.36 4.01
C GLY A 84 -10.42 -1.70 3.62
N ALA A 85 -9.82 -2.47 2.70
CA ALA A 85 -10.34 -3.74 2.19
C ALA A 85 -9.26 -4.85 2.23
N PRO A 86 -8.85 -5.33 3.41
CA PRO A 86 -7.74 -6.29 3.58
C PRO A 86 -7.88 -7.56 2.73
N ALA A 87 -9.08 -8.15 2.70
CA ALA A 87 -9.35 -9.36 1.94
C ALA A 87 -9.13 -9.18 0.43
N PHE A 88 -9.49 -8.00 -0.10
CA PHE A 88 -9.27 -7.65 -1.50
C PHE A 88 -7.77 -7.53 -1.82
N MET A 89 -7.01 -6.78 -1.02
CA MET A 89 -5.56 -6.62 -1.23
C MET A 89 -4.83 -7.97 -1.16
N ARG A 90 -5.13 -8.79 -0.15
CA ARG A 90 -4.58 -10.17 -0.05
C ARG A 90 -4.98 -11.03 -1.26
N GLY A 91 -6.20 -10.86 -1.76
CA GLY A 91 -6.68 -11.52 -2.98
C GLY A 91 -5.89 -11.10 -4.21
N CYS A 92 -5.61 -9.82 -4.36
CA CYS A 92 -4.79 -9.28 -5.45
C CYS A 92 -3.35 -9.80 -5.38
N LEU A 93 -2.73 -9.86 -4.20
CA LEU A 93 -1.38 -10.42 -4.05
C LEU A 93 -1.31 -11.88 -4.51
N ARG A 94 -2.29 -12.71 -4.10
CA ARG A 94 -2.40 -14.09 -4.60
C ARG A 94 -2.67 -14.18 -6.10
N LEU A 95 -3.46 -13.25 -6.64
CA LEU A 95 -3.71 -13.17 -8.07
C LEU A 95 -2.43 -12.82 -8.84
N PHE A 96 -1.65 -11.85 -8.36
CA PHE A 96 -0.39 -11.43 -8.97
C PHE A 96 0.62 -12.58 -9.10
N ALA A 97 0.61 -13.54 -8.19
CA ALA A 97 1.48 -14.72 -8.27
C ALA A 97 1.23 -15.59 -9.52
N ARG A 98 0.10 -15.42 -10.22
CA ARG A 98 -0.26 -16.14 -11.46
C ARG A 98 0.26 -15.49 -12.74
N TYR A 99 0.79 -14.27 -12.65
CA TYR A 99 1.30 -13.49 -13.77
C TYR A 99 2.82 -13.54 -13.82
N THR A 100 3.41 -13.29 -14.97
CA THR A 100 4.87 -13.10 -15.10
C THR A 100 5.28 -11.71 -14.63
N TYR A 101 6.58 -11.46 -14.47
CA TYR A 101 7.08 -10.13 -14.13
C TYR A 101 7.02 -9.13 -15.30
N GLU A 102 6.85 -9.63 -16.54
CA GLU A 102 6.56 -8.80 -17.71
C GLU A 102 5.11 -8.29 -17.71
N GLU A 103 4.19 -9.06 -17.12
CA GLU A 103 2.77 -8.70 -17.02
C GLU A 103 2.49 -7.81 -15.81
N ILE A 104 3.06 -8.15 -14.66
CA ILE A 104 3.01 -7.36 -13.43
C ILE A 104 4.42 -7.27 -12.88
N PRO A 105 5.10 -6.13 -13.02
CA PRO A 105 6.48 -5.95 -12.60
C PRO A 105 6.71 -6.32 -11.13
N LEU A 106 7.92 -6.82 -10.85
CA LEU A 106 8.31 -7.19 -9.47
C LEU A 106 8.19 -6.01 -8.51
N LYS A 107 8.45 -4.79 -8.99
CA LYS A 107 8.30 -3.56 -8.21
C LYS A 107 6.88 -3.39 -7.67
N GLU A 108 5.86 -3.56 -8.49
CA GLU A 108 4.45 -3.44 -8.10
C GLU A 108 4.06 -4.50 -7.07
N ARG A 109 4.58 -5.73 -7.23
CA ARG A 109 4.36 -6.81 -6.25
C ARG A 109 5.05 -6.52 -4.93
N ALA A 110 6.28 -6.00 -4.97
CA ALA A 110 7.04 -5.63 -3.79
C ALA A 110 6.29 -4.61 -2.93
N TYR A 111 5.77 -3.55 -3.56
CA TYR A 111 4.97 -2.56 -2.84
C TYR A 111 3.70 -3.15 -2.21
N LEU A 112 3.00 -4.05 -2.90
CA LEU A 112 1.78 -4.66 -2.37
C LEU A 112 2.09 -5.66 -1.24
N GLU A 113 3.13 -6.50 -1.42
CA GLU A 113 3.56 -7.48 -0.43
C GLU A 113 3.97 -6.80 0.88
N ASP A 114 4.84 -5.80 0.79
CA ASP A 114 5.33 -5.07 1.95
C ASP A 114 4.22 -4.26 2.63
N ARG A 115 3.30 -3.65 1.85
CA ARG A 115 2.17 -2.91 2.41
C ARG A 115 1.24 -3.82 3.20
N ILE A 116 0.98 -5.03 2.71
CA ILE A 116 0.21 -6.04 3.44
C ILE A 116 0.96 -6.45 4.71
N ALA A 117 2.27 -6.73 4.61
CA ALA A 117 3.10 -7.10 5.76
C ALA A 117 3.10 -5.99 6.83
N PHE A 118 3.23 -4.73 6.42
CA PHE A 118 3.17 -3.55 7.30
C PHE A 118 1.87 -3.48 8.09
N TYR A 119 0.71 -3.61 7.41
CA TYR A 119 -0.58 -3.56 8.07
C TYR A 119 -0.88 -4.81 8.92
N GLU A 120 -0.30 -5.95 8.58
CA GLU A 120 -0.37 -7.18 9.36
C GLU A 120 0.64 -7.25 10.52
N ARG A 121 1.40 -6.17 10.75
CA ARG A 121 2.46 -6.11 11.77
C ARG A 121 3.48 -7.24 11.61
N ARG A 122 3.85 -7.54 10.37
CA ARG A 122 4.89 -8.51 9.99
C ARG A 122 6.10 -7.81 9.37
N PRO A 123 7.28 -8.44 9.41
CA PRO A 123 8.43 -7.90 8.72
C PRO A 123 8.17 -7.85 7.21
N GLN A 124 8.62 -6.78 6.58
CA GLN A 124 8.61 -6.62 5.13
C GLN A 124 9.88 -7.20 4.50
N ARG A 125 9.83 -7.51 3.21
CA ARG A 125 10.94 -8.12 2.50
C ARG A 125 11.76 -7.12 1.68
N PHE A 126 11.12 -6.10 1.12
CA PHE A 126 11.75 -5.15 0.21
C PHE A 126 12.05 -3.80 0.87
N GLY A 127 11.49 -3.48 2.02
CA GLY A 127 11.66 -2.18 2.68
C GLY A 127 10.96 -1.02 1.95
N THR A 128 9.77 -1.25 1.41
CA THR A 128 9.00 -0.24 0.67
C THR A 128 8.06 0.58 1.55
N GLN A 129 7.83 0.15 2.79
CA GLN A 129 6.98 0.86 3.74
C GLN A 129 7.84 1.45 4.87
N PHE A 130 7.40 2.58 5.39
CA PHE A 130 8.09 3.34 6.43
C PHE A 130 7.07 4.00 7.35
N ASP A 131 7.50 4.30 8.57
CA ASP A 131 6.66 4.91 9.59
C ASP A 131 7.54 5.67 10.58
N TYR A 132 6.91 6.50 11.43
CA TYR A 132 7.60 7.12 12.54
C TYR A 132 7.93 6.11 13.63
N THR A 133 9.21 6.10 14.01
CA THR A 133 9.67 5.33 15.19
C THR A 133 9.07 5.90 16.46
N ARG A 134 9.22 5.17 17.58
CA ARG A 134 8.88 5.68 18.92
C ARG A 134 9.65 6.96 19.30
N LYS A 135 10.80 7.21 18.63
CA LYS A 135 11.63 8.43 18.81
C LYS A 135 11.18 9.60 17.91
N GLY A 136 10.07 9.45 17.19
CA GLY A 136 9.52 10.49 16.30
C GLY A 136 10.33 10.74 15.04
N VAL A 137 11.10 9.76 14.59
CA VAL A 137 11.93 9.82 13.39
C VAL A 137 11.34 8.90 12.32
N MET A 138 11.25 9.39 11.07
CA MET A 138 10.84 8.55 9.94
C MET A 138 11.91 7.49 9.66
N ALA A 139 11.51 6.24 9.54
CA ALA A 139 12.41 5.12 9.27
C ALA A 139 11.73 4.06 8.41
N VAL A 140 12.55 3.25 7.74
CA VAL A 140 12.07 2.04 7.08
C VAL A 140 11.45 1.12 8.13
N TRP A 141 10.24 0.64 7.85
CA TRP A 141 9.54 -0.30 8.72
C TRP A 141 10.35 -1.59 8.88
N TRP A 142 10.06 -2.36 9.90
CA TRP A 142 10.68 -3.63 10.25
C TRP A 142 10.96 -4.52 9.03
N LEU A 143 12.24 -4.85 8.82
CA LEU A 143 12.72 -5.74 7.77
C LEU A 143 12.93 -7.16 8.31
N GLU A 144 12.67 -8.16 7.50
CA GLU A 144 13.07 -9.54 7.80
C GLU A 144 14.60 -9.68 7.79
N SER A 145 15.22 -9.20 6.73
CA SER A 145 16.69 -9.12 6.57
C SER A 145 17.05 -7.89 5.74
N ARG A 146 17.96 -7.05 6.24
CA ARG A 146 18.41 -5.88 5.50
C ARG A 146 19.23 -6.26 4.26
N GLU A 147 20.06 -7.28 4.37
CA GLU A 147 20.90 -7.76 3.27
C GLU A 147 20.06 -8.35 2.14
N GLU A 148 19.08 -9.20 2.48
CA GLU A 148 18.15 -9.75 1.50
C GLU A 148 17.29 -8.66 0.87
N ALA A 149 16.81 -7.69 1.65
CA ALA A 149 16.05 -6.56 1.14
C ALA A 149 16.84 -5.78 0.08
N GLU A 150 18.13 -5.49 0.31
CA GLU A 150 18.99 -4.83 -0.67
C GLU A 150 19.15 -5.64 -1.97
N ALA A 151 19.29 -6.96 -1.87
CA ALA A 151 19.36 -7.82 -3.05
C ALA A 151 18.05 -7.83 -3.84
N LEU A 152 16.92 -7.96 -3.14
CA LEU A 152 15.58 -7.95 -3.75
C LEU A 152 15.24 -6.59 -4.37
N ARG A 153 15.65 -5.48 -3.74
CA ARG A 153 15.46 -4.12 -4.27
C ARG A 153 16.19 -3.92 -5.58
N ARG A 154 17.46 -4.36 -5.69
CA ARG A 154 18.20 -4.33 -6.97
C ARG A 154 17.47 -5.09 -8.06
N THR A 155 16.97 -6.29 -7.76
CA THR A 155 16.22 -7.11 -8.72
C THR A 155 14.90 -6.45 -9.13
N ALA A 156 14.24 -5.73 -8.21
CA ALA A 156 12.98 -5.05 -8.46
C ALA A 156 13.15 -3.64 -9.09
N GLY A 157 14.40 -3.17 -9.31
CA GLY A 157 14.67 -1.83 -9.80
C GLY A 157 14.27 -0.72 -8.82
N LEU A 158 14.35 -1.00 -7.51
CA LEU A 158 14.07 -0.06 -6.44
C LEU A 158 15.36 0.65 -6.00
N PRO A 159 15.30 1.91 -5.54
CA PRO A 159 16.44 2.59 -4.91
C PRO A 159 16.97 1.78 -3.72
N SER A 160 18.24 1.89 -3.39
CA SER A 160 18.82 1.25 -2.20
C SER A 160 18.16 1.75 -0.90
N LEU A 161 18.21 0.95 0.16
CA LEU A 161 17.74 1.39 1.48
C LEU A 161 18.49 2.64 1.97
N LYS A 162 19.76 2.74 1.63
CA LYS A 162 20.57 3.92 1.96
C LYS A 162 20.01 5.19 1.32
N GLU A 163 19.69 5.16 0.02
CA GLU A 163 19.08 6.30 -0.68
C GLU A 163 17.73 6.69 -0.07
N VAL A 164 16.89 5.71 0.28
CA VAL A 164 15.61 5.94 0.95
C VAL A 164 15.82 6.58 2.33
N GLU A 165 16.72 6.08 3.14
CA GLU A 165 17.02 6.61 4.47
C GLU A 165 17.66 8.00 4.42
N GLU A 166 18.46 8.29 3.39
CA GLU A 166 18.98 9.64 3.15
C GLU A 166 17.86 10.63 2.83
N ALA A 167 16.86 10.22 2.05
CA ALA A 167 15.69 11.05 1.79
C ALA A 167 14.90 11.36 3.07
N PHE A 168 14.86 10.45 4.06
CA PHE A 168 14.17 10.66 5.34
C PHE A 168 14.82 11.71 6.23
N ARG A 169 16.09 12.07 6.01
CA ARG A 169 16.74 13.15 6.78
C ARG A 169 16.03 14.49 6.69
N ASN A 170 15.28 14.70 5.61
CA ASN A 170 14.52 15.92 5.36
C ASN A 170 13.07 15.84 5.87
N TYR A 171 12.64 14.68 6.41
CA TYR A 171 11.31 14.55 6.99
C TYR A 171 11.27 15.23 8.37
N PRO A 172 10.21 15.98 8.67
CA PRO A 172 10.07 16.61 9.97
C PRO A 172 10.01 15.54 11.06
N ARG A 173 10.67 15.81 12.18
CA ARG A 173 10.49 14.98 13.37
C ARG A 173 9.15 15.32 14.01
N VAL A 174 8.48 14.32 14.56
CA VAL A 174 7.31 14.49 15.40
C VAL A 174 7.68 14.32 16.87
N SER A 175 6.91 14.90 17.77
CA SER A 175 7.12 14.70 19.21
C SER A 175 6.86 13.24 19.59
N LEU A 176 7.39 12.81 20.75
CA LEU A 176 7.15 11.46 21.26
C LEU A 176 5.66 11.22 21.51
N GLU A 177 4.96 12.25 21.97
CA GLU A 177 3.52 12.17 22.21
C GLU A 177 2.74 12.01 20.92
N GLU A 178 3.04 12.80 19.89
CA GLU A 178 2.43 12.68 18.56
C GLU A 178 2.69 11.31 17.95
N ALA A 179 3.93 10.81 18.01
CA ALA A 179 4.29 9.47 17.52
C ALA A 179 3.46 8.39 18.23
N ALA A 180 3.30 8.49 19.55
CA ALA A 180 2.50 7.55 20.33
C ALA A 180 1.01 7.61 19.97
N GLN A 181 0.46 8.83 19.78
CA GLN A 181 -0.94 9.01 19.39
C GLN A 181 -1.20 8.52 17.95
N MET A 182 -0.28 8.77 17.01
CA MET A 182 -0.38 8.27 15.63
C MET A 182 -0.41 6.75 15.62
N ARG A 183 0.53 6.11 16.34
CA ARG A 183 0.59 4.66 16.48
C ARG A 183 -0.69 4.09 17.06
N LYS A 184 -1.17 4.61 18.18
CA LYS A 184 -2.40 4.15 18.82
C LYS A 184 -3.59 4.19 17.86
N ARG A 185 -3.80 5.31 17.16
CA ARG A 185 -4.88 5.44 16.17
C ARG A 185 -4.73 4.44 15.02
N GLN A 186 -3.51 4.24 14.54
CA GLN A 186 -3.24 3.26 13.48
C GLN A 186 -3.56 1.84 13.94
N GLU A 187 -3.12 1.43 15.12
CA GLU A 187 -3.35 0.10 15.68
C GLU A 187 -4.83 -0.18 15.91
N GLU A 188 -5.57 0.77 16.49
CA GLU A 188 -7.02 0.68 16.64
C GLU A 188 -7.72 0.49 15.29
N TRP A 189 -7.28 1.24 14.27
CA TRP A 189 -7.82 1.14 12.93
C TRP A 189 -7.47 -0.21 12.27
N LEU A 190 -6.25 -0.71 12.43
CA LEU A 190 -5.81 -1.99 11.88
C LEU A 190 -6.62 -3.16 12.44
N VAL A 191 -6.87 -3.18 13.74
CA VAL A 191 -7.71 -4.20 14.39
C VAL A 191 -9.16 -4.08 13.92
N LYS A 192 -9.72 -2.86 13.91
CA LYS A 192 -11.08 -2.59 13.45
C LYS A 192 -11.33 -3.04 12.01
N THR A 193 -10.34 -2.88 11.14
CA THR A 193 -10.45 -3.23 9.71
C THR A 193 -10.10 -4.69 9.42
N GLY A 194 -9.58 -5.44 10.38
CA GLY A 194 -9.21 -6.85 10.23
C GLY A 194 -7.87 -7.08 9.52
N TRP A 195 -6.96 -6.10 9.60
CA TRP A 195 -5.59 -6.27 9.14
C TRP A 195 -4.79 -7.18 10.05
N CYS A 196 -4.87 -6.96 11.34
CA CYS A 196 -4.17 -7.73 12.36
C CYS A 196 -5.05 -7.91 13.62
N THR A 197 -4.60 -8.75 14.53
CA THR A 197 -5.19 -8.94 15.84
C THR A 197 -4.39 -8.19 16.92
N PRO A 198 -4.94 -7.95 18.12
CA PRO A 198 -4.17 -7.40 19.24
C PRO A 198 -2.89 -8.19 19.53
N ARG A 199 -2.93 -9.53 19.38
CA ARG A 199 -1.74 -10.40 19.55
C ARG A 199 -0.64 -10.14 18.52
N ASP A 200 -1.00 -9.75 17.32
CA ASP A 200 -0.02 -9.42 16.29
C ASP A 200 0.70 -8.11 16.62
N ILE A 201 -0.01 -7.14 17.21
CA ILE A 201 0.55 -5.89 17.72
C ILE A 201 1.50 -6.18 18.91
N GLU A 202 1.06 -6.95 19.89
CA GLU A 202 1.91 -7.34 21.02
C GLU A 202 3.19 -8.05 20.57
N ARG A 203 3.09 -8.96 19.61
CA ARG A 203 4.24 -9.68 19.04
C ARG A 203 5.21 -8.74 18.34
N TYR A 204 4.70 -7.76 17.60
CA TYR A 204 5.50 -6.73 16.97
C TYR A 204 6.23 -5.89 18.02
N ASP A 205 5.53 -5.43 19.06
CA ASP A 205 6.08 -4.60 20.12
C ASP A 205 7.16 -5.33 20.95
N LEU A 206 6.99 -6.62 21.22
CA LEU A 206 7.99 -7.43 21.89
C LEU A 206 9.30 -7.59 21.08
N ARG A 207 9.22 -7.53 19.75
CA ARG A 207 10.40 -7.70 18.87
C ARG A 207 11.06 -6.38 18.49
N ASN A 208 10.30 -5.30 18.43
CA ASN A 208 10.73 -4.00 17.92
C ASN A 208 10.51 -2.86 18.90
N GLY A 209 10.07 -3.15 20.11
CA GLY A 209 9.81 -2.17 21.16
C GLY A 209 11.11 -1.77 21.87
N GLU A 210 11.90 -0.86 21.25
CA GLU A 210 12.96 -0.09 21.93
C GLU A 210 12.41 1.24 22.47
#